data_43e36c52e6f56731a346ce0d62ed1d39
#
_entry.id   43e36c52e6f56731a346ce0d62ed1d39
#
_cell.length_a   1.000
_cell.length_b   1.000
_cell.length_c   1.000
_cell.angle_alpha   90.00
_cell.angle_beta   90.00
_cell.angle_gamma   90.00
#
_symmetry.space_group_name_H-M   'P 1'
#
loop_
_entity.id
_entity.type
_entity.pdbx_description
1 polymer ?
#
loop_
_entity_poly.entity_id
_entity_poly.type
_entity_poly.pdbx_seq_one_letter_code
_entity_poly.pdbx_strand_id
1 'polypeptide(L)'
;MELTGYFRDIGLPDDLAAAGHELPAVLRRPAVFLDRDGVINRDHGWVGTRERFEWEPGVLDAIGRMTESGHHVFIVTNQSGVARGLYSEHDLQFLMGWVIGTVRTHGGTIDDWRYCPIHPEAVVERYRGTSPDRKPEPGMILDLLRRWELDPERCVMFGDQPTDMQAASAAGIEGVRVASSSLADLISEREAFL
;
A
#
# COMPACT_ATOMS: atom_id res chain seq x y z
N MET A 1 8.21 -15.69 30.75
CA MET A 1 7.93 -15.28 29.36
C MET A 1 6.43 -15.39 29.17
N GLU A 2 5.69 -14.28 29.30
CA GLU A 2 4.25 -14.27 29.04
C GLU A 2 4.04 -14.35 27.54
N LEU A 3 3.25 -15.33 27.11
CA LEU A 3 2.81 -15.42 25.71
C LEU A 3 1.70 -14.38 25.51
N THR A 4 2.05 -13.25 24.92
CA THR A 4 1.08 -12.25 24.48
C THR A 4 0.60 -12.65 23.09
N GLY A 5 -0.62 -13.21 22.99
CA GLY A 5 -1.20 -13.63 21.71
C GLY A 5 -2.49 -14.42 21.93
N TYR A 6 -3.28 -14.57 20.85
CA TYR A 6 -4.45 -15.43 20.87
C TYR A 6 -4.00 -16.88 20.99
N PHE A 7 -4.47 -17.57 22.02
CA PHE A 7 -4.30 -18.99 22.21
C PHE A 7 -5.65 -19.65 22.48
N ARG A 8 -5.97 -20.71 21.75
CA ARG A 8 -7.13 -21.55 21.99
C ARG A 8 -6.74 -23.01 21.84
N ASP A 9 -7.06 -23.81 22.85
CA ASP A 9 -7.00 -25.27 22.76
C ASP A 9 -8.17 -25.75 21.87
N ILE A 10 -7.88 -26.52 20.82
CA ILE A 10 -8.86 -27.06 19.86
C ILE A 10 -9.09 -28.57 20.09
N GLY A 11 -8.87 -29.06 21.30
CA GLY A 11 -9.04 -30.47 21.64
C GLY A 11 -10.48 -30.99 21.59
N LEU A 12 -11.48 -30.10 21.60
CA LEU A 12 -12.90 -30.46 21.50
C LEU A 12 -13.54 -29.92 20.22
N PRO A 13 -14.55 -30.62 19.64
CA PRO A 13 -15.25 -30.15 18.43
C PRO A 13 -15.84 -28.75 18.54
N ASP A 14 -16.39 -28.39 19.70
CA ASP A 14 -16.98 -27.07 19.95
C ASP A 14 -15.90 -25.96 19.97
N ASP A 15 -14.71 -26.26 20.48
CA ASP A 15 -13.57 -25.33 20.48
C ASP A 15 -13.05 -25.10 19.06
N LEU A 16 -13.02 -26.16 18.25
CA LEU A 16 -12.65 -26.06 16.83
C LEU A 16 -13.67 -25.21 16.05
N ALA A 17 -14.96 -25.39 16.28
CA ALA A 17 -16.02 -24.59 15.66
C ALA A 17 -15.92 -23.11 16.09
N ALA A 18 -15.73 -22.84 17.36
CA ALA A 18 -15.57 -21.50 17.90
C ALA A 18 -14.28 -20.84 17.37
N ALA A 19 -13.15 -21.57 17.32
CA ALA A 19 -11.91 -21.10 16.72
C ALA A 19 -12.10 -20.72 15.23
N GLY A 20 -12.88 -21.49 14.48
CA GLY A 20 -13.22 -21.19 13.08
C GLY A 20 -13.98 -19.86 12.90
N HIS A 21 -14.74 -19.42 13.90
CA HIS A 21 -15.42 -18.12 13.90
C HIS A 21 -14.55 -16.97 14.42
N GLU A 22 -13.72 -17.22 15.41
CA GLU A 22 -12.89 -16.20 16.08
C GLU A 22 -11.58 -15.92 15.35
N LEU A 23 -10.91 -16.96 14.82
CA LEU A 23 -9.64 -16.85 14.11
C LEU A 23 -9.63 -15.82 12.96
N PRO A 24 -10.64 -15.75 12.08
CA PRO A 24 -10.65 -14.75 11.03
C PRO A 24 -10.61 -13.31 11.56
N ALA A 25 -11.29 -13.02 12.68
CA ALA A 25 -11.28 -11.69 13.28
C ALA A 25 -9.94 -11.38 13.98
N VAL A 26 -9.32 -12.36 14.62
CA VAL A 26 -8.03 -12.23 15.31
C VAL A 26 -6.87 -12.15 14.30
N LEU A 27 -6.97 -12.88 13.19
CA LEU A 27 -5.95 -12.92 12.15
C LEU A 27 -6.05 -11.75 11.14
N ARG A 28 -7.14 -10.97 11.18
CA ARG A 28 -7.25 -9.75 10.36
C ARG A 28 -6.19 -8.75 10.80
N ARG A 29 -5.15 -8.64 10.00
CA ARG A 29 -4.08 -7.68 10.23
C ARG A 29 -4.53 -6.29 9.78
N PRO A 30 -4.12 -5.22 10.47
CA PRO A 30 -4.28 -3.87 9.95
C PRO A 30 -3.47 -3.70 8.66
N ALA A 31 -3.79 -2.67 7.87
CA ALA A 31 -3.11 -2.47 6.60
C ALA A 31 -2.74 -1.01 6.35
N VAL A 32 -1.59 -0.82 5.72
CA VAL A 32 -1.08 0.46 5.26
C VAL A 32 -1.05 0.46 3.74
N PHE A 33 -1.67 1.46 3.14
CA PHE A 33 -1.61 1.74 1.71
C PHE A 33 -0.68 2.92 1.48
N LEU A 34 0.28 2.76 0.59
CA LEU A 34 1.26 3.79 0.26
C LEU A 34 1.10 4.22 -1.19
N ASP A 35 1.04 5.52 -1.47
CA ASP A 35 1.40 5.96 -2.81
C ASP A 35 2.90 5.70 -3.04
N ARG A 36 3.31 5.69 -4.30
CA ARG A 36 4.69 5.45 -4.66
C ARG A 36 5.47 6.75 -4.77
N ASP A 37 5.10 7.56 -5.77
CA ASP A 37 5.82 8.79 -6.10
C ASP A 37 5.50 9.89 -5.08
N GLY A 38 6.51 10.48 -4.43
CA GLY A 38 6.35 11.45 -3.35
C GLY A 38 6.13 10.85 -1.95
N VAL A 39 6.07 9.51 -1.82
CA VAL A 39 5.92 8.80 -0.54
C VAL A 39 7.03 7.76 -0.35
N ILE A 40 7.20 6.85 -1.30
CA ILE A 40 8.25 5.81 -1.27
C ILE A 40 9.51 6.32 -1.96
N ASN A 41 9.35 6.98 -3.10
CA ASN A 41 10.44 7.61 -3.83
C ASN A 41 10.14 9.08 -4.09
N ARG A 42 11.20 9.87 -4.26
CA ARG A 42 11.08 11.25 -4.70
C ARG A 42 10.36 11.32 -6.04
N ASP A 43 9.41 12.24 -6.12
CA ASP A 43 8.70 12.48 -7.39
C ASP A 43 9.54 13.36 -8.33
N HIS A 44 10.30 12.72 -9.20
CA HIS A 44 11.04 13.37 -10.28
C HIS A 44 10.21 13.46 -11.58
N GLY A 45 8.88 13.26 -11.49
CA GLY A 45 7.98 13.19 -12.63
C GLY A 45 8.17 11.92 -13.46
N TRP A 46 7.15 11.07 -13.48
CA TRP A 46 7.11 9.82 -14.28
C TRP A 46 8.34 8.92 -14.08
N VAL A 47 8.57 8.49 -12.86
CA VAL A 47 9.68 7.58 -12.52
C VAL A 47 9.33 6.16 -12.97
N GLY A 48 9.93 5.72 -14.07
CA GLY A 48 9.68 4.42 -14.70
C GLY A 48 10.90 3.49 -14.74
N THR A 49 12.08 3.97 -14.31
CA THR A 49 13.33 3.17 -14.34
C THR A 49 14.07 3.29 -13.01
N ARG A 50 14.94 2.31 -12.76
CA ARG A 50 15.73 2.24 -11.53
C ARG A 50 16.70 3.43 -11.38
N GLU A 51 17.26 3.91 -12.46
CA GLU A 51 18.21 5.02 -12.48
C GLU A 51 17.57 6.35 -12.07
N ARG A 52 16.25 6.46 -12.21
CA ARG A 52 15.47 7.65 -11.83
C ARG A 52 14.79 7.49 -10.46
N PHE A 53 14.88 6.30 -9.86
CA PHE A 53 14.24 6.01 -8.59
C PHE A 53 15.16 6.42 -7.44
N GLU A 54 14.76 7.41 -6.68
CA GLU A 54 15.45 7.88 -5.48
C GLU A 54 14.55 7.65 -4.27
N TRP A 55 15.00 6.84 -3.32
CA TRP A 55 14.24 6.56 -2.10
C TRP A 55 14.01 7.82 -1.28
N GLU A 56 12.81 7.98 -0.71
CA GLU A 56 12.59 8.97 0.32
C GLU A 56 13.38 8.60 1.59
N PRO A 57 13.94 9.60 2.29
CA PRO A 57 14.73 9.35 3.50
C PRO A 57 13.94 8.56 4.55
N GLY A 58 14.53 7.48 5.06
CA GLY A 58 13.96 6.65 6.14
C GLY A 58 12.78 5.77 5.73
N VAL A 59 12.35 5.77 4.46
CA VAL A 59 11.16 5.01 4.03
C VAL A 59 11.34 3.50 4.18
N LEU A 60 12.54 2.97 3.94
CA LEU A 60 12.81 1.53 4.09
C LEU A 60 12.66 1.09 5.55
N ASP A 61 13.17 1.88 6.49
CA ASP A 61 13.02 1.62 7.93
C ASP A 61 11.56 1.76 8.36
N ALA A 62 10.83 2.75 7.83
CA ALA A 62 9.40 2.91 8.10
C ALA A 62 8.59 1.69 7.64
N ILE A 63 8.84 1.18 6.43
CA ILE A 63 8.19 -0.03 5.93
C ILE A 63 8.58 -1.26 6.77
N GLY A 64 9.84 -1.36 7.21
CA GLY A 64 10.31 -2.40 8.12
C GLY A 64 9.50 -2.40 9.43
N ARG A 65 9.35 -1.23 10.07
CA ARG A 65 8.55 -1.06 11.30
C ARG A 65 7.08 -1.43 11.12
N MET A 66 6.44 -1.02 10.03
CA MET A 66 5.06 -1.44 9.71
C MET A 66 4.94 -2.96 9.62
N THR A 67 5.91 -3.60 8.96
CA THR A 67 5.95 -5.06 8.82
C THR A 67 6.13 -5.75 10.18
N GLU A 68 7.07 -5.27 11.01
CA GLU A 68 7.35 -5.80 12.35
C GLU A 68 6.15 -5.65 13.29
N SER A 69 5.39 -4.56 13.15
CA SER A 69 4.15 -4.31 13.92
C SER A 69 2.96 -5.16 13.42
N GLY A 70 3.18 -6.01 12.43
CA GLY A 70 2.16 -6.92 11.94
C GLY A 70 1.21 -6.34 10.91
N HIS A 71 1.48 -5.16 10.32
CA HIS A 71 0.65 -4.59 9.26
C HIS A 71 0.89 -5.27 7.91
N HIS A 72 -0.16 -5.37 7.11
CA HIS A 72 0.00 -5.52 5.67
C HIS A 72 0.43 -4.19 5.06
N VAL A 73 1.34 -4.22 4.08
CA VAL A 73 1.78 -3.03 3.36
C VAL A 73 1.51 -3.18 1.88
N PHE A 74 0.75 -2.24 1.33
CA PHE A 74 0.34 -2.21 -0.07
C PHE A 74 0.82 -0.94 -0.76
N ILE A 75 1.07 -1.03 -2.07
CA ILE A 75 1.32 0.16 -2.90
C ILE A 75 0.15 0.36 -3.85
N VAL A 76 -0.39 1.60 -3.92
CA VAL A 76 -1.47 1.99 -4.83
C VAL A 76 -1.09 3.29 -5.56
N THR A 77 -0.79 3.22 -6.85
CA THR A 77 -0.14 4.32 -7.56
C THR A 77 -0.73 4.61 -8.93
N ASN A 78 -0.88 5.90 -9.27
CA ASN A 78 -1.22 6.35 -10.62
C ASN A 78 0.04 6.42 -11.48
N GLN A 79 0.10 5.63 -12.56
CA GLN A 79 1.28 5.52 -13.42
C GLN A 79 1.02 6.05 -14.84
N SER A 80 0.72 7.34 -14.92
CA SER A 80 0.40 8.01 -16.19
C SER A 80 1.59 8.11 -17.17
N GLY A 81 2.81 7.84 -16.72
CA GLY A 81 3.98 7.72 -17.59
C GLY A 81 3.82 6.63 -18.66
N VAL A 82 3.11 5.54 -18.31
CA VAL A 82 2.73 4.47 -19.26
C VAL A 82 1.78 5.02 -20.33
N ALA A 83 0.74 5.76 -19.92
CA ALA A 83 -0.20 6.39 -20.84
C ALA A 83 0.46 7.43 -21.78
N ARG A 84 1.54 8.04 -21.33
CA ARG A 84 2.33 9.02 -22.12
C ARG A 84 3.40 8.35 -22.98
N GLY A 85 3.58 7.02 -22.89
CA GLY A 85 4.59 6.29 -23.65
C GLY A 85 6.03 6.52 -23.19
N LEU A 86 6.24 7.01 -21.97
CA LEU A 86 7.57 7.30 -21.41
C LEU A 86 8.28 6.03 -20.92
N TYR A 87 7.52 5.04 -20.54
CA TYR A 87 7.95 3.68 -20.19
C TYR A 87 6.77 2.72 -20.35
N SER A 88 7.05 1.44 -20.50
CA SER A 88 6.02 0.41 -20.64
C SER A 88 5.55 -0.14 -19.29
N GLU A 89 4.44 -0.88 -19.30
CA GLU A 89 4.02 -1.66 -18.12
C GLU A 89 5.06 -2.71 -17.72
N HIS A 90 5.78 -3.28 -18.70
CA HIS A 90 6.88 -4.20 -18.44
C HIS A 90 8.02 -3.52 -17.66
N ASP A 91 8.41 -2.29 -18.05
CA ASP A 91 9.44 -1.52 -17.34
C ASP A 91 8.99 -1.20 -15.92
N LEU A 92 7.71 -0.82 -15.75
CA LEU A 92 7.12 -0.60 -14.43
C LEU A 92 7.15 -1.86 -13.56
N GLN A 93 6.77 -3.02 -14.10
CA GLN A 93 6.82 -4.30 -13.38
C GLN A 93 8.25 -4.67 -12.98
N PHE A 94 9.21 -4.44 -13.86
CA PHE A 94 10.62 -4.68 -13.58
C PHE A 94 11.13 -3.76 -12.46
N LEU A 95 10.79 -2.47 -12.51
CA LEU A 95 11.10 -1.50 -11.46
C LEU A 95 10.48 -1.94 -10.12
N MET A 96 9.19 -2.29 -10.11
CA MET A 96 8.50 -2.71 -8.88
C MET A 96 9.06 -4.01 -8.30
N GLY A 97 9.47 -4.94 -9.14
CA GLY A 97 10.19 -6.15 -8.70
C GLY A 97 11.48 -5.80 -7.94
N TRP A 98 12.25 -4.83 -8.43
CA TRP A 98 13.45 -4.34 -7.74
C TRP A 98 13.10 -3.59 -6.45
N VAL A 99 12.06 -2.73 -6.45
CA VAL A 99 11.59 -2.00 -5.26
C VAL A 99 11.21 -2.99 -4.15
N ILE A 100 10.35 -3.97 -4.46
CA ILE A 100 9.90 -5.00 -3.51
C ILE A 100 11.09 -5.84 -3.00
N GLY A 101 12.00 -6.21 -3.88
CA GLY A 101 13.22 -6.92 -3.52
C GLY A 101 14.10 -6.12 -2.56
N THR A 102 14.26 -4.81 -2.81
CA THR A 102 15.05 -3.91 -1.95
C THR A 102 14.39 -3.76 -0.57
N VAL A 103 13.08 -3.53 -0.51
CA VAL A 103 12.32 -3.47 0.76
C VAL A 103 12.54 -4.75 1.57
N ARG A 104 12.47 -5.91 0.93
CA ARG A 104 12.67 -7.21 1.59
C ARG A 104 14.07 -7.35 2.17
N THR A 105 15.11 -6.89 1.48
CA THR A 105 16.50 -6.95 2.00
C THR A 105 16.73 -6.02 3.19
N HIS A 106 15.83 -5.06 3.42
CA HIS A 106 15.84 -4.15 4.58
C HIS A 106 14.81 -4.54 5.67
N GLY A 107 14.31 -5.79 5.64
CA GLY A 107 13.43 -6.31 6.68
C GLY A 107 11.95 -5.96 6.52
N GLY A 108 11.58 -5.20 5.48
CA GLY A 108 10.20 -4.86 5.17
C GLY A 108 9.52 -5.85 4.23
N THR A 109 8.21 -5.73 4.08
CA THR A 109 7.40 -6.51 3.12
C THR A 109 6.43 -5.57 2.41
N ILE A 110 6.32 -5.72 1.09
CA ILE A 110 5.19 -5.23 0.31
C ILE A 110 4.38 -6.46 -0.07
N ASP A 111 3.17 -6.58 0.49
CA ASP A 111 2.33 -7.76 0.35
C ASP A 111 1.68 -7.84 -1.04
N ASP A 112 1.25 -6.70 -1.57
CA ASP A 112 0.68 -6.60 -2.92
C ASP A 112 0.79 -5.16 -3.44
N TRP A 113 0.51 -4.93 -4.72
CA TRP A 113 0.50 -3.59 -5.28
C TRP A 113 -0.48 -3.47 -6.43
N ARG A 114 -0.99 -2.25 -6.64
CA ARG A 114 -1.87 -1.89 -7.76
C ARG A 114 -1.39 -0.61 -8.41
N TYR A 115 -1.60 -0.50 -9.70
CA TYR A 115 -1.32 0.71 -10.46
C TYR A 115 -2.42 0.97 -11.49
N CYS A 116 -2.60 2.23 -11.82
CA CYS A 116 -3.47 2.63 -12.90
C CYS A 116 -2.67 3.37 -13.99
N PRO A 117 -2.55 2.80 -15.18
CA PRO A 117 -1.91 3.46 -16.32
C PRO A 117 -2.87 4.39 -17.09
N ILE A 118 -4.19 4.30 -16.85
CA ILE A 118 -5.20 5.02 -17.63
C ILE A 118 -5.15 6.52 -17.32
N HIS A 119 -5.23 7.34 -18.39
CA HIS A 119 -5.28 8.78 -18.28
C HIS A 119 -6.16 9.38 -19.41
N PRO A 120 -7.03 10.39 -19.13
CA PRO A 120 -7.86 11.01 -20.16
C PRO A 120 -7.07 11.58 -21.34
N GLU A 121 -5.90 12.14 -21.04
CA GLU A 121 -4.99 12.75 -22.02
C GLU A 121 -3.85 11.82 -22.45
N ALA A 122 -4.10 10.51 -22.47
CA ALA A 122 -3.08 9.54 -22.88
C ALA A 122 -2.67 9.74 -24.35
N VAL A 123 -1.36 9.67 -24.59
CA VAL A 123 -0.79 9.63 -25.93
C VAL A 123 -0.95 8.23 -26.54
N VAL A 124 -0.77 7.21 -25.70
CA VAL A 124 -0.96 5.80 -26.09
C VAL A 124 -2.46 5.49 -26.03
N GLU A 125 -3.08 5.26 -27.20
CA GLU A 125 -4.52 5.12 -27.38
C GLU A 125 -5.19 4.13 -26.43
N ARG A 126 -4.59 2.94 -26.23
CA ARG A 126 -5.14 1.90 -25.34
C ARG A 126 -5.27 2.30 -23.87
N TYR A 127 -4.61 3.36 -23.46
CA TYR A 127 -4.66 3.88 -22.08
C TYR A 127 -5.48 5.17 -21.97
N ARG A 128 -6.13 5.62 -23.07
CA ARG A 128 -6.93 6.84 -23.06
C ARG A 128 -8.32 6.55 -22.51
N GLY A 129 -8.69 7.25 -21.45
CA GLY A 129 -10.01 7.12 -20.86
C GLY A 129 -10.03 7.43 -19.37
N THR A 130 -11.11 7.00 -18.74
CA THR A 130 -11.31 7.02 -17.27
C THR A 130 -11.25 5.60 -16.74
N SER A 131 -10.89 5.45 -15.47
CA SER A 131 -10.85 4.14 -14.81
C SER A 131 -11.28 4.29 -13.36
N PRO A 132 -12.06 3.35 -12.81
CA PRO A 132 -12.36 3.30 -11.38
C PRO A 132 -11.11 3.06 -10.53
N ASP A 133 -10.00 2.60 -11.13
CA ASP A 133 -8.74 2.37 -10.43
C ASP A 133 -7.86 3.61 -10.37
N ARG A 134 -8.20 4.67 -11.15
CA ARG A 134 -7.38 5.88 -11.13
C ARG A 134 -7.76 6.79 -9.96
N LYS A 135 -6.87 6.99 -8.99
CA LYS A 135 -7.05 8.00 -7.94
C LYS A 135 -7.39 9.37 -8.55
N PRO A 136 -8.47 10.05 -8.13
CA PRO A 136 -9.18 9.93 -6.84
C PRO A 136 -10.20 8.80 -6.73
N GLU A 137 -10.43 7.99 -7.76
CA GLU A 137 -11.32 6.84 -7.66
C GLU A 137 -10.70 5.76 -6.77
N PRO A 138 -11.52 5.03 -5.97
CA PRO A 138 -11.03 4.11 -4.94
C PRO A 138 -10.73 2.68 -5.42
N GLY A 139 -10.87 2.37 -6.71
CA GLY A 139 -10.90 0.99 -7.22
C GLY A 139 -9.71 0.14 -6.81
N MET A 140 -8.48 0.68 -6.86
CA MET A 140 -7.27 -0.05 -6.43
C MET A 140 -7.32 -0.43 -4.94
N ILE A 141 -7.79 0.50 -4.08
CA ILE A 141 -7.91 0.26 -2.63
C ILE A 141 -9.01 -0.78 -2.37
N LEU A 142 -10.18 -0.60 -2.98
CA LEU A 142 -11.31 -1.53 -2.83
C LEU A 142 -10.98 -2.95 -3.31
N ASP A 143 -10.18 -3.08 -4.37
CA ASP A 143 -9.73 -4.40 -4.84
C ASP A 143 -8.86 -5.10 -3.78
N LEU A 144 -7.91 -4.37 -3.18
CA LEU A 144 -7.04 -4.91 -2.14
C LEU A 144 -7.81 -5.20 -0.84
N LEU A 145 -8.72 -4.32 -0.40
CA LEU A 145 -9.58 -4.55 0.76
C LEU A 145 -10.35 -5.87 0.61
N ARG A 146 -10.97 -6.08 -0.54
CA ARG A 146 -11.74 -7.31 -0.83
C ARG A 146 -10.85 -8.54 -0.95
N ARG A 147 -9.73 -8.43 -1.67
CA ARG A 147 -8.83 -9.57 -1.94
C ARG A 147 -8.15 -10.10 -0.68
N TRP A 148 -7.83 -9.21 0.24
CA TRP A 148 -7.13 -9.53 1.49
C TRP A 148 -8.08 -9.59 2.70
N GLU A 149 -9.40 -9.46 2.47
CA GLU A 149 -10.45 -9.48 3.51
C GLU A 149 -10.16 -8.50 4.66
N LEU A 150 -9.67 -7.30 4.30
CA LEU A 150 -9.26 -6.29 5.27
C LEU A 150 -10.46 -5.58 5.89
N ASP A 151 -10.27 -5.12 7.12
CA ASP A 151 -11.19 -4.23 7.82
C ASP A 151 -10.84 -2.77 7.49
N PRO A 152 -11.71 -2.00 6.80
CA PRO A 152 -11.43 -0.61 6.46
C PRO A 152 -11.13 0.28 7.67
N GLU A 153 -11.74 0.03 8.84
CA GLU A 153 -11.52 0.80 10.06
C GLU A 153 -10.10 0.62 10.63
N ARG A 154 -9.39 -0.42 10.17
CA ARG A 154 -8.01 -0.74 10.56
C ARG A 154 -7.03 -0.48 9.42
N CYS A 155 -7.44 0.30 8.43
CA CYS A 155 -6.62 0.63 7.27
C CYS A 155 -6.34 2.13 7.20
N VAL A 156 -5.12 2.47 6.77
CA VAL A 156 -4.71 3.86 6.52
C VAL A 156 -3.98 3.97 5.20
N MET A 157 -4.17 5.10 4.51
CA MET A 157 -3.42 5.44 3.30
C MET A 157 -2.53 6.65 3.54
N PHE A 158 -1.26 6.53 3.18
CA PHE A 158 -0.32 7.65 3.08
C PHE A 158 -0.13 8.05 1.62
N GLY A 159 -0.34 9.33 1.32
CA GLY A 159 -0.21 9.89 -0.02
C GLY A 159 0.20 11.37 0.04
N ASP A 160 0.84 11.88 -1.00
CA ASP A 160 1.28 13.28 -1.08
C ASP A 160 0.26 14.18 -1.80
N GLN A 161 -0.64 13.59 -2.60
CA GLN A 161 -1.60 14.33 -3.41
C GLN A 161 -3.01 14.37 -2.78
N PRO A 162 -3.80 15.43 -3.07
CA PRO A 162 -5.22 15.47 -2.68
C PRO A 162 -6.03 14.28 -3.22
N THR A 163 -5.65 13.74 -4.38
CA THR A 163 -6.29 12.58 -5.01
C THR A 163 -6.14 11.30 -4.19
N ASP A 164 -5.07 11.18 -3.41
CA ASP A 164 -4.86 10.05 -2.50
C ASP A 164 -5.86 10.10 -1.34
N MET A 165 -6.01 11.27 -0.75
CA MET A 165 -6.95 11.51 0.35
C MET A 165 -8.39 11.29 -0.10
N GLN A 166 -8.74 11.71 -1.32
CA GLN A 166 -10.06 11.48 -1.90
C GLN A 166 -10.31 9.98 -2.15
N ALA A 167 -9.32 9.26 -2.68
CA ALA A 167 -9.41 7.82 -2.91
C ALA A 167 -9.55 7.04 -1.59
N ALA A 168 -8.79 7.42 -0.56
CA ALA A 168 -8.88 6.83 0.79
C ALA A 168 -10.28 7.04 1.38
N SER A 169 -10.77 8.29 1.37
CA SER A 169 -12.11 8.63 1.85
C SER A 169 -13.22 7.89 1.10
N ALA A 170 -13.10 7.80 -0.24
CA ALA A 170 -14.07 7.07 -1.07
C ALA A 170 -14.04 5.56 -0.84
N ALA A 171 -12.89 5.01 -0.41
CA ALA A 171 -12.74 3.61 -0.01
C ALA A 171 -13.17 3.33 1.44
N GLY A 172 -13.49 4.36 2.23
CA GLY A 172 -13.87 4.24 3.64
C GLY A 172 -12.71 3.98 4.58
N ILE A 173 -11.48 4.36 4.21
CA ILE A 173 -10.29 4.23 5.05
C ILE A 173 -9.73 5.62 5.45
N GLU A 174 -8.91 5.65 6.51
CA GLU A 174 -8.21 6.88 6.90
C GLU A 174 -7.20 7.30 5.82
N GLY A 175 -7.16 8.59 5.49
CA GLY A 175 -6.12 9.19 4.64
C GLY A 175 -5.21 10.11 5.43
N VAL A 176 -3.91 9.96 5.29
CA VAL A 176 -2.87 10.78 5.91
C VAL A 176 -1.99 11.40 4.85
N ARG A 177 -1.96 12.73 4.82
CA ARG A 177 -1.17 13.43 3.81
C ARG A 177 0.30 13.54 4.22
N VAL A 178 1.17 13.01 3.36
CA VAL A 178 2.62 13.22 3.42
C VAL A 178 2.91 14.56 2.73
N ALA A 179 3.18 15.61 3.51
CA ALA A 179 3.39 16.98 2.98
C ALA A 179 4.84 17.43 3.23
N SER A 180 5.06 18.05 4.39
CA SER A 180 6.38 18.52 4.84
C SER A 180 7.12 17.51 5.73
N SER A 181 6.41 16.52 6.25
CA SER A 181 6.97 15.43 7.06
C SER A 181 7.22 14.22 6.17
N SER A 182 8.29 13.49 6.40
CA SER A 182 8.52 12.22 5.70
C SER A 182 7.55 11.13 6.19
N LEU A 183 7.37 10.06 5.42
CA LEU A 183 6.64 8.87 5.89
C LEU A 183 7.24 8.35 7.21
N ALA A 184 8.57 8.38 7.33
CA ALA A 184 9.29 7.92 8.52
C ALA A 184 8.93 8.74 9.77
N ASP A 185 8.80 10.08 9.63
CA ASP A 185 8.39 10.96 10.73
C ASP A 185 6.95 10.66 11.15
N LEU A 186 6.03 10.58 10.18
CA LEU A 186 4.61 10.30 10.43
C LEU A 186 4.40 8.94 11.12
N ILE A 187 5.14 7.92 10.73
CA ILE A 187 5.09 6.60 11.38
C ILE A 187 5.68 6.65 12.78
N SER A 188 6.73 7.44 13.02
CA SER A 188 7.34 7.60 14.35
C SER A 188 6.41 8.35 15.33
N GLU A 189 5.66 9.32 14.84
CA GLU A 189 4.68 10.09 15.62
C GLU A 189 3.41 9.28 15.96
N ARG A 190 3.14 8.21 15.22
CA ARG A 190 1.95 7.37 15.36
C ARG A 190 2.24 6.04 16.08
N GLU A 191 3.00 6.08 17.17
CA GLU A 191 3.33 4.87 17.97
C GLU A 191 2.09 4.06 18.38
N ALA A 192 0.93 4.70 18.54
CA ALA A 192 -0.34 4.02 18.87
C ALA A 192 -0.93 3.27 17.67
N PHE A 193 -0.43 3.49 16.45
CA PHE A 193 -0.87 2.81 15.22
C PHE A 193 0.00 1.59 14.92
N LEU A 194 1.21 1.56 15.41
CA LEU A 194 2.18 0.48 15.32
C LEU A 194 2.17 -0.34 16.61
#